data_0889e3f6b2ba8fba141fefcff9cc476b
#
_entry.id   0889e3f6b2ba8fba141fefcff9cc476b
#
_cell.length_a   1.000
_cell.length_b   1.000
_cell.length_c   1.000
_cell.angle_alpha   90.00
_cell.angle_beta   90.00
_cell.angle_gamma   90.00
#
_symmetry.space_group_name_H-M   'P 1'
#
loop_
_entity.id
_entity.type
_entity.pdbx_description
1 polymer ?
#
loop_
_entity_poly.entity_id
_entity_poly.type
_entity_poly.pdbx_seq_one_letter_code
_entity_poly.pdbx_strand_id
1 'polypeptide(L)'
;MVFHRFEDYDKHYLTPDLSTGLAPVIEGTYMYYCLINKEAGTGSELHYHPNELLIFPIKGKINALVGKERRIVEPGMFVHVPAYARHSMKATEDGDLQYLYIKDQTWTVVGLAEDEAVPDKAMSVDEINKVHDSGVGRTRAEGKSEVIIEGLNNSFYPILNSLDDAPVSGRRTIRVEGERLAFTFTEVPPGDRDEIVNNPHEEFTYMLTGRMSANVDGETKEIGPGDIVEVPRGGARSLVAGNEAPVRHVTISSMPFLENVIDNKKD
;
A
#
# COMPACT_ATOMS: atom_id res chain seq x y z
N MET A 1 -16.83 -2.62 9.68
CA MET A 1 -16.55 -3.96 9.05
C MET A 1 -15.06 -4.15 9.15
N VAL A 2 -14.60 -5.30 9.63
CA VAL A 2 -13.15 -5.55 9.86
C VAL A 2 -12.55 -6.56 8.88
N PHE A 3 -13.38 -7.17 8.03
CA PHE A 3 -12.96 -8.10 6.99
C PHE A 3 -13.36 -7.58 5.63
N HIS A 4 -12.41 -7.44 4.71
CA HIS A 4 -12.59 -6.81 3.41
C HIS A 4 -12.05 -7.70 2.28
N ARG A 5 -12.55 -7.46 1.08
CA ARG A 5 -11.96 -7.87 -0.18
C ARG A 5 -12.01 -6.69 -1.14
N PHE A 6 -11.02 -6.53 -1.98
CA PHE A 6 -11.00 -5.41 -2.93
C PHE A 6 -12.15 -5.47 -3.95
N GLU A 7 -12.68 -6.65 -4.23
CA GLU A 7 -13.83 -6.84 -5.13
C GLU A 7 -15.13 -6.23 -4.60
N ASP A 8 -15.22 -5.96 -3.30
CA ASP A 8 -16.39 -5.40 -2.63
C ASP A 8 -16.44 -3.86 -2.71
N TYR A 9 -15.43 -3.23 -3.32
CA TYR A 9 -15.27 -1.77 -3.36
C TYR A 9 -15.29 -1.21 -4.77
N ASP A 10 -15.91 -0.03 -4.91
CA ASP A 10 -15.85 0.74 -6.14
C ASP A 10 -14.43 1.20 -6.43
N LYS A 11 -14.14 1.37 -7.73
CA LYS A 11 -12.83 1.82 -8.17
C LYS A 11 -12.80 3.34 -8.31
N HIS A 12 -11.69 3.94 -7.87
CA HIS A 12 -11.44 5.37 -7.92
C HIS A 12 -10.15 5.68 -8.69
N TYR A 13 -10.11 6.82 -9.36
CA TYR A 13 -8.90 7.33 -9.98
C TYR A 13 -7.99 7.92 -8.90
N LEU A 14 -6.77 7.40 -8.80
CA LEU A 14 -5.83 7.86 -7.79
C LEU A 14 -5.00 9.06 -8.24
N THR A 15 -4.78 9.20 -9.54
CA THR A 15 -3.98 10.28 -10.12
C THR A 15 -4.39 10.45 -11.58
N PRO A 16 -5.57 11.03 -11.89
CA PRO A 16 -6.22 10.95 -13.21
C PRO A 16 -5.32 11.33 -14.39
N ASP A 17 -4.62 12.45 -14.31
CA ASP A 17 -3.83 12.98 -15.44
C ASP A 17 -2.38 12.48 -15.48
N LEU A 18 -1.97 11.74 -14.46
CA LEU A 18 -0.59 11.30 -14.28
C LEU A 18 -0.45 9.78 -14.24
N SER A 19 -1.56 9.04 -14.17
CA SER A 19 -1.56 7.58 -14.03
C SER A 19 -2.80 6.94 -14.64
N THR A 20 -2.64 5.75 -15.16
CA THR A 20 -3.75 4.87 -15.57
C THR A 20 -4.40 4.14 -14.37
N GLY A 21 -3.97 4.47 -13.14
CA GLY A 21 -4.39 3.76 -11.94
C GLY A 21 -5.84 4.02 -11.55
N LEU A 22 -6.71 3.05 -11.80
CA LEU A 22 -8.07 2.96 -11.29
C LEU A 22 -8.12 1.78 -10.32
N ALA A 23 -8.45 2.04 -9.05
CA ALA A 23 -8.32 1.04 -7.99
C ALA A 23 -9.43 1.12 -6.95
N PRO A 24 -9.82 -0.02 -6.35
CA PRO A 24 -10.61 -0.04 -5.14
C PRO A 24 -9.80 0.57 -3.98
N VAL A 25 -10.47 1.33 -3.14
CA VAL A 25 -9.87 2.01 -1.97
C VAL A 25 -10.62 1.59 -0.72
N ILE A 26 -9.91 0.98 0.23
CA ILE A 26 -10.38 0.78 1.59
C ILE A 26 -9.83 1.93 2.41
N GLU A 27 -10.70 2.71 2.99
CA GLU A 27 -10.36 3.90 3.76
C GLU A 27 -10.36 3.56 5.25
N GLY A 28 -9.17 3.46 5.85
CA GLY A 28 -8.98 3.33 7.29
C GLY A 28 -9.01 4.69 7.99
N THR A 29 -8.64 4.72 9.25
CA THR A 29 -8.52 5.97 10.02
C THR A 29 -7.23 6.72 9.69
N TYR A 30 -6.15 6.01 9.46
CA TYR A 30 -4.80 6.56 9.27
C TYR A 30 -4.21 6.27 7.90
N MET A 31 -4.79 5.34 7.12
CA MET A 31 -4.25 4.98 5.82
C MET A 31 -5.34 4.63 4.79
N TYR A 32 -5.01 4.85 3.52
CA TYR A 32 -5.71 4.31 2.36
C TYR A 32 -5.05 3.00 1.95
N TYR A 33 -5.85 1.95 1.79
CA TYR A 33 -5.38 0.63 1.38
C TYR A 33 -5.99 0.27 0.03
N CYS A 34 -5.16 0.16 -1.02
CA CYS A 34 -5.60 0.04 -2.41
C CYS A 34 -4.94 -1.14 -3.12
N LEU A 35 -5.60 -1.64 -4.17
CA LEU A 35 -5.04 -2.61 -5.11
C LEU A 35 -4.99 -2.02 -6.51
N ILE A 36 -3.82 -1.66 -6.97
CA ILE A 36 -3.61 -1.13 -8.32
C ILE A 36 -3.50 -2.26 -9.33
N ASN A 37 -4.21 -2.10 -10.45
CA ASN A 37 -4.03 -2.91 -11.64
C ASN A 37 -3.58 -2.01 -12.79
N LYS A 38 -2.61 -2.45 -13.57
CA LYS A 38 -2.10 -1.74 -14.75
C LYS A 38 -1.86 -2.72 -15.88
N GLU A 39 -2.22 -2.34 -17.09
CA GLU A 39 -1.89 -3.08 -18.28
C GLU A 39 -0.38 -2.98 -18.58
N ALA A 40 0.16 -3.98 -19.27
CA ALA A 40 1.55 -4.01 -19.71
C ALA A 40 1.97 -2.68 -20.37
N GLY A 41 3.14 -2.17 -20.03
CA GLY A 41 3.70 -0.93 -20.55
C GLY A 41 3.06 0.36 -20.04
N THR A 42 1.96 0.29 -19.28
CA THR A 42 1.25 1.47 -18.77
C THR A 42 1.65 1.81 -17.32
N GLY A 43 1.31 3.01 -16.85
CA GLY A 43 1.62 3.35 -15.47
C GLY A 43 1.49 4.83 -15.14
N SER A 44 2.26 5.27 -14.15
CA SER A 44 2.29 6.66 -13.74
C SER A 44 3.45 7.41 -14.35
N GLU A 45 3.22 8.66 -14.70
CA GLU A 45 4.27 9.63 -14.98
C GLU A 45 5.02 9.97 -13.68
N LEU A 46 6.13 10.70 -13.82
CA LEU A 46 6.86 11.20 -12.66
C LEU A 46 5.98 12.22 -11.91
N HIS A 47 5.78 11.98 -10.66
CA HIS A 47 4.93 12.80 -9.79
C HIS A 47 5.37 12.66 -8.32
N TYR A 48 4.73 13.39 -7.44
CA TYR A 48 4.92 13.29 -6.00
C TYR A 48 3.61 13.52 -5.25
N HIS A 49 3.63 13.29 -3.96
CA HIS A 49 2.54 13.62 -3.03
C HIS A 49 3.08 13.83 -1.61
N PRO A 50 2.35 14.57 -0.76
CA PRO A 50 2.74 14.80 0.63
C PRO A 50 2.69 13.55 1.52
N ASN A 51 2.08 12.47 1.03
CA ASN A 51 1.98 11.20 1.75
C ASN A 51 3.26 10.39 1.66
N GLU A 52 3.49 9.55 2.66
CA GLU A 52 4.32 8.36 2.54
C GLU A 52 3.54 7.26 1.80
N LEU A 53 4.22 6.50 0.94
CA LEU A 53 3.62 5.45 0.13
C LEU A 53 4.41 4.15 0.27
N LEU A 54 3.68 3.06 0.52
CA LEU A 54 4.20 1.71 0.55
C LEU A 54 3.64 0.91 -0.61
N ILE A 55 4.51 0.15 -1.31
CA ILE A 55 4.15 -0.64 -2.48
C ILE A 55 4.66 -2.07 -2.31
N PHE A 56 3.78 -3.05 -2.56
CA PHE A 56 4.16 -4.45 -2.58
C PHE A 56 3.54 -5.14 -3.80
N PRO A 57 4.36 -5.55 -4.81
CA PRO A 57 3.87 -6.26 -5.99
C PRO A 57 3.30 -7.62 -5.63
N ILE A 58 2.13 -7.94 -6.19
CA ILE A 58 1.47 -9.23 -6.08
C ILE A 58 1.67 -10.04 -7.37
N LYS A 59 1.63 -9.38 -8.53
CA LYS A 59 1.76 -9.98 -9.84
C LYS A 59 2.44 -9.01 -10.80
N GLY A 60 3.24 -9.55 -11.73
CA GLY A 60 3.93 -8.77 -12.75
C GLY A 60 5.14 -8.01 -12.18
N LYS A 61 5.66 -7.07 -12.95
CA LYS A 61 6.88 -6.33 -12.62
C LYS A 61 6.68 -4.83 -12.77
N ILE A 62 7.28 -4.07 -11.85
CA ILE A 62 7.26 -2.61 -11.88
C ILE A 62 8.62 -2.09 -12.38
N ASN A 63 8.62 -1.27 -13.41
CA ASN A 63 9.72 -0.35 -13.67
C ASN A 63 9.53 0.85 -12.75
N ALA A 64 10.16 0.81 -11.59
CA ALA A 64 10.00 1.78 -10.52
C ALA A 64 11.13 2.80 -10.51
N LEU A 65 10.77 4.07 -10.36
CA LEU A 65 11.69 5.17 -10.06
C LEU A 65 11.27 5.80 -8.74
N VAL A 66 12.21 5.92 -7.79
CA VAL A 66 12.03 6.67 -6.54
C VAL A 66 13.24 7.57 -6.34
N GLY A 67 13.02 8.88 -6.28
CA GLY A 67 14.12 9.85 -6.29
C GLY A 67 14.98 9.70 -7.55
N LYS A 68 16.25 9.34 -7.37
CA LYS A 68 17.21 9.09 -8.47
C LYS A 68 17.39 7.60 -8.78
N GLU A 69 16.79 6.72 -7.98
CA GLU A 69 17.01 5.28 -8.08
C GLU A 69 15.92 4.61 -8.92
N ARG A 70 16.33 3.88 -9.96
CA ARG A 70 15.44 3.10 -10.82
C ARG A 70 15.73 1.63 -10.67
N ARG A 71 14.66 0.82 -10.49
CA ARG A 71 14.75 -0.64 -10.42
C ARG A 71 13.57 -1.33 -11.07
N ILE A 72 13.80 -2.55 -11.53
CA ILE A 72 12.71 -3.50 -11.79
C ILE A 72 12.38 -4.16 -10.45
N VAL A 73 11.12 -4.06 -10.05
CA VAL A 73 10.59 -4.59 -8.79
C VAL A 73 9.63 -5.72 -9.11
N GLU A 74 9.86 -6.87 -8.50
CA GLU A 74 9.10 -8.10 -8.71
C GLU A 74 8.35 -8.50 -7.42
N PRO A 75 7.35 -9.41 -7.50
CA PRO A 75 6.73 -9.99 -6.32
C PRO A 75 7.77 -10.58 -5.36
N GLY A 76 7.69 -10.20 -4.08
CA GLY A 76 8.71 -10.51 -3.08
C GLY A 76 9.64 -9.35 -2.75
N MET A 77 9.55 -8.24 -3.48
CA MET A 77 10.21 -6.98 -3.13
C MET A 77 9.20 -5.99 -2.55
N PHE A 78 9.67 -5.14 -1.65
CA PHE A 78 8.90 -4.03 -1.08
C PHE A 78 9.53 -2.69 -1.49
N VAL A 79 8.69 -1.70 -1.77
CA VAL A 79 9.12 -0.34 -2.12
C VAL A 79 8.55 0.64 -1.10
N HIS A 80 9.42 1.44 -0.52
CA HIS A 80 9.11 2.57 0.33
C HIS A 80 9.34 3.87 -0.43
N VAL A 81 8.30 4.69 -0.53
CA VAL A 81 8.35 6.02 -1.12
C VAL A 81 8.12 7.04 -0.01
N PRO A 82 9.15 7.75 0.44
CA PRO A 82 8.98 8.81 1.45
C PRO A 82 8.05 9.91 0.97
N ALA A 83 7.44 10.62 1.92
CA ALA A 83 6.65 11.82 1.63
C ALA A 83 7.45 12.80 0.75
N TYR A 84 6.77 13.39 -0.23
CA TYR A 84 7.36 14.33 -1.22
C TYR A 84 8.39 13.74 -2.19
N ALA A 85 8.77 12.48 -2.08
CA ALA A 85 9.69 11.86 -3.03
C ALA A 85 9.06 11.74 -4.41
N ARG A 86 9.78 12.23 -5.46
CA ARG A 86 9.37 12.02 -6.85
C ARG A 86 9.50 10.55 -7.20
N HIS A 87 8.45 10.03 -7.82
CA HIS A 87 8.41 8.62 -8.17
C HIS A 87 7.54 8.35 -9.39
N SER A 88 7.76 7.19 -9.99
CA SER A 88 6.99 6.67 -11.12
C SER A 88 6.94 5.16 -11.06
N MET A 89 5.76 4.59 -11.28
CA MET A 89 5.52 3.15 -11.25
C MET A 89 4.84 2.72 -12.54
N LYS A 90 5.58 2.04 -13.43
CA LYS A 90 5.06 1.54 -14.71
C LYS A 90 5.13 0.02 -14.74
N ALA A 91 4.08 -0.62 -15.27
CA ALA A 91 4.18 -2.03 -15.62
C ALA A 91 5.25 -2.24 -16.70
N THR A 92 5.99 -3.32 -16.64
CA THR A 92 6.89 -3.70 -17.73
C THR A 92 6.10 -4.17 -18.95
N GLU A 93 6.73 -4.21 -20.12
CA GLU A 93 6.09 -4.63 -21.39
C GLU A 93 5.74 -6.13 -21.41
N ASP A 94 6.33 -6.93 -20.51
CA ASP A 94 6.19 -8.38 -20.49
C ASP A 94 4.94 -8.88 -19.75
N GLY A 95 4.13 -8.01 -19.17
CA GLY A 95 2.86 -8.42 -18.58
C GLY A 95 2.15 -7.38 -17.72
N ASP A 96 0.90 -7.68 -17.40
CA ASP A 96 0.08 -6.88 -16.51
C ASP A 96 0.61 -6.91 -15.09
N LEU A 97 0.39 -5.82 -14.40
CA LEU A 97 0.89 -5.56 -13.05
C LEU A 97 -0.27 -5.45 -12.05
N GLN A 98 -0.10 -6.09 -10.89
CA GLN A 98 -0.95 -5.89 -9.73
C GLN A 98 -0.10 -5.69 -8.47
N TYR A 99 -0.40 -4.65 -7.68
CA TYR A 99 0.32 -4.35 -6.45
C TYR A 99 -0.54 -3.70 -5.39
N LEU A 100 -0.21 -3.98 -4.13
CA LEU A 100 -0.73 -3.24 -2.99
C LEU A 100 -0.13 -1.84 -3.00
N TYR A 101 -0.97 -0.85 -2.75
CA TYR A 101 -0.65 0.57 -2.74
C TYR A 101 -1.25 1.19 -1.49
N ILE A 102 -0.42 1.56 -0.55
CA ILE A 102 -0.84 2.05 0.75
C ILE A 102 -0.28 3.45 0.98
N LYS A 103 -1.17 4.40 1.23
CA LYS A 103 -0.82 5.78 1.58
C LYS A 103 -1.30 6.14 2.97
N ASP A 104 -0.53 6.97 3.67
CA ASP A 104 -1.03 7.63 4.87
C ASP A 104 -2.14 8.65 4.54
N GLN A 105 -3.00 8.96 5.50
CA GLN A 105 -4.12 9.90 5.34
C GLN A 105 -3.80 11.37 5.63
N THR A 106 -2.55 11.78 5.63
CA THR A 106 -2.20 13.21 5.81
C THR A 106 -2.66 14.08 4.65
N TRP A 107 -2.91 13.47 3.49
CA TRP A 107 -3.40 14.06 2.25
C TRP A 107 -4.28 13.07 1.50
N THR A 108 -5.10 13.51 0.55
CA THR A 108 -5.89 12.58 -0.28
C THR A 108 -5.02 11.68 -1.15
N VAL A 109 -5.65 10.67 -1.75
CA VAL A 109 -5.01 9.66 -2.62
C VAL A 109 -4.41 10.24 -3.93
N VAL A 110 -4.40 11.56 -4.10
CA VAL A 110 -3.97 12.24 -5.34
C VAL A 110 -2.46 12.42 -5.42
N GLY A 111 -1.92 12.30 -6.63
CA GLY A 111 -0.58 12.77 -6.96
C GLY A 111 -0.60 14.19 -7.52
N LEU A 112 0.53 14.86 -7.43
CA LEU A 112 0.82 16.18 -8.00
C LEU A 112 1.87 16.02 -9.09
N ALA A 113 1.72 16.75 -10.21
CA ALA A 113 2.75 16.78 -11.23
C ALA A 113 4.07 17.26 -10.61
N GLU A 114 5.19 16.89 -11.23
CA GLU A 114 6.52 17.12 -10.63
C GLU A 114 6.85 18.59 -10.41
N ASP A 115 6.26 19.49 -11.17
CA ASP A 115 6.39 20.96 -11.09
C ASP A 115 5.17 21.66 -10.45
N GLU A 116 4.15 20.89 -10.07
CA GLU A 116 2.96 21.41 -9.38
C GLU A 116 3.27 21.63 -7.90
N ALA A 117 2.94 22.81 -7.39
CA ALA A 117 3.04 23.08 -5.96
C ALA A 117 1.92 22.39 -5.17
N VAL A 118 2.19 22.03 -3.92
CA VAL A 118 1.17 21.51 -3.02
C VAL A 118 0.10 22.60 -2.82
N PRO A 119 -1.17 22.36 -3.21
CA PRO A 119 -2.24 23.30 -2.98
C PRO A 119 -2.58 23.44 -1.49
N ASP A 120 -3.18 24.56 -1.09
CA ASP A 120 -3.57 24.80 0.30
C ASP A 120 -4.58 23.77 0.81
N LYS A 121 -5.40 23.23 -0.09
CA LYS A 121 -6.41 22.22 0.23
C LYS A 121 -6.36 21.07 -0.77
N ALA A 122 -6.32 19.85 -0.27
CA ALA A 122 -6.44 18.65 -1.08
C ALA A 122 -7.85 18.51 -1.66
N MET A 123 -7.93 18.01 -2.90
CA MET A 123 -9.19 17.54 -3.48
C MET A 123 -9.60 16.23 -2.81
N SER A 124 -10.88 16.06 -2.57
CA SER A 124 -11.43 14.75 -2.19
C SER A 124 -11.38 13.76 -3.35
N VAL A 125 -11.48 12.45 -3.06
CA VAL A 125 -11.56 11.41 -4.10
C VAL A 125 -12.75 11.64 -5.03
N ASP A 126 -13.89 12.07 -4.50
CA ASP A 126 -15.08 12.38 -5.29
C ASP A 126 -14.89 13.57 -6.22
N GLU A 127 -14.21 14.63 -5.76
CA GLU A 127 -13.87 15.78 -6.60
C GLU A 127 -12.95 15.38 -7.75
N ILE A 128 -11.97 14.51 -7.50
CA ILE A 128 -11.06 13.99 -8.52
C ILE A 128 -11.80 13.18 -9.57
N ASN A 129 -12.66 12.27 -9.14
CA ASN A 129 -13.47 11.46 -10.05
C ASN A 129 -14.37 12.34 -10.91
N LYS A 130 -15.02 13.36 -10.35
CA LYS A 130 -15.84 14.31 -11.11
C LYS A 130 -15.03 15.07 -12.15
N VAL A 131 -13.82 15.50 -11.83
CA VAL A 131 -12.93 16.17 -12.81
C VAL A 131 -12.57 15.22 -13.93
N HIS A 132 -12.21 13.98 -13.61
CA HIS A 132 -11.91 12.96 -14.61
C HIS A 132 -13.11 12.67 -15.53
N ASP A 133 -14.29 12.43 -14.93
CA ASP A 133 -15.51 12.10 -15.68
C ASP A 133 -16.01 13.25 -16.57
N SER A 134 -15.68 14.49 -16.22
CA SER A 134 -16.00 15.66 -17.04
C SER A 134 -15.19 15.77 -18.32
N GLY A 135 -14.13 14.96 -18.47
CA GLY A 135 -13.19 15.02 -19.58
C GLY A 135 -12.33 16.30 -19.60
N VAL A 136 -12.40 17.10 -18.54
CA VAL A 136 -11.51 18.27 -18.35
C VAL A 136 -10.24 17.75 -17.72
N GLY A 137 -9.31 17.25 -18.53
CA GLY A 137 -7.98 16.87 -18.08
C GLY A 137 -7.20 18.09 -17.56
N ARG A 138 -6.32 17.90 -16.60
CA ARG A 138 -5.30 18.88 -16.26
C ARG A 138 -4.37 19.01 -17.45
N THR A 139 -4.02 20.24 -17.81
CA THR A 139 -2.91 20.46 -18.74
C THR A 139 -1.65 19.96 -18.03
N ARG A 140 -1.06 18.91 -18.57
CA ARG A 140 0.19 18.37 -18.07
C ARG A 140 1.26 19.44 -18.20
N ALA A 141 1.95 19.72 -17.11
CA ALA A 141 3.06 20.62 -17.15
C ALA A 141 4.20 19.99 -17.97
N GLU A 142 4.66 20.71 -18.98
CA GLU A 142 5.87 20.37 -19.70
C GLU A 142 7.06 20.89 -18.90
N GLY A 143 7.68 20.02 -18.13
CA GLY A 143 8.83 20.37 -17.33
C GLY A 143 9.65 19.14 -16.94
N LYS A 144 10.93 19.34 -16.67
CA LYS A 144 11.75 18.36 -15.99
C LYS A 144 11.85 18.80 -14.55
N SER A 145 11.26 18.05 -13.63
CA SER A 145 11.53 18.30 -12.23
C SER A 145 12.99 17.97 -11.92
N GLU A 146 13.66 18.96 -11.42
CA GLU A 146 15.00 18.78 -10.82
C GLU A 146 14.92 18.49 -9.32
N VAL A 147 13.74 18.61 -8.73
CA VAL A 147 13.55 18.41 -7.30
C VAL A 147 13.47 16.91 -7.01
N ILE A 148 14.59 16.37 -6.65
CA ILE A 148 14.76 15.00 -6.16
C ILE A 148 15.12 15.13 -4.69
N ILE A 149 14.47 14.34 -3.81
CA ILE A 149 14.87 14.28 -2.41
C ILE A 149 16.25 13.61 -2.39
N GLU A 150 17.28 14.38 -2.00
CA GLU A 150 18.61 13.87 -1.81
C GLU A 150 18.67 12.98 -0.55
N GLY A 151 19.52 11.97 -0.58
CA GLY A 151 19.72 11.12 0.60
C GLY A 151 18.71 9.97 0.77
N LEU A 152 17.93 9.64 -0.24
CA LEU A 152 17.19 8.38 -0.24
C LEU A 152 18.15 7.21 -0.34
N ASN A 153 18.53 6.66 0.81
CA ASN A 153 19.55 5.62 0.89
C ASN A 153 19.03 4.22 0.62
N ASN A 154 17.70 4.00 0.77
CA ASN A 154 17.08 2.72 0.49
C ASN A 154 15.56 2.88 0.33
N SER A 155 15.07 2.68 -0.88
CA SER A 155 13.63 2.63 -1.18
C SER A 155 13.18 1.24 -1.62
N PHE A 156 14.11 0.31 -1.85
CA PHE A 156 13.86 -1.01 -2.43
C PHE A 156 14.41 -2.10 -1.52
N TYR A 157 13.51 -2.93 -0.99
CA TYR A 157 13.84 -3.96 -0.01
C TYR A 157 13.52 -5.35 -0.58
N PRO A 158 14.53 -6.22 -0.81
CA PRO A 158 14.27 -7.62 -1.13
C PRO A 158 13.78 -8.34 0.14
N ILE A 159 12.52 -8.77 0.15
CA ILE A 159 11.90 -9.53 1.25
C ILE A 159 12.04 -11.03 1.00
N LEU A 160 11.72 -11.44 -0.23
CA LEU A 160 11.87 -12.79 -0.76
C LEU A 160 12.52 -12.70 -2.14
N ASN A 161 13.15 -13.78 -2.61
CA ASN A 161 13.57 -13.86 -4.00
C ASN A 161 12.35 -14.08 -4.93
N SER A 162 11.34 -14.80 -4.45
CA SER A 162 10.06 -15.00 -5.12
C SER A 162 8.96 -15.31 -4.11
N LEU A 163 7.70 -14.96 -4.42
CA LEU A 163 6.54 -15.39 -3.62
C LEU A 163 6.32 -16.92 -3.69
N ASP A 164 6.87 -17.58 -4.72
CA ASP A 164 6.80 -19.05 -4.90
C ASP A 164 7.89 -19.80 -4.13
N ASP A 165 8.85 -19.10 -3.50
CA ASP A 165 9.89 -19.74 -2.69
C ASP A 165 9.26 -20.57 -1.58
N ALA A 166 9.88 -21.73 -1.29
CA ALA A 166 9.42 -22.57 -0.19
C ALA A 166 9.49 -21.78 1.15
N PRO A 167 8.41 -21.81 1.98
CA PRO A 167 8.42 -21.18 3.28
C PRO A 167 9.50 -21.77 4.20
N VAL A 168 10.02 -20.95 5.12
CA VAL A 168 10.94 -21.43 6.15
C VAL A 168 10.23 -22.34 7.16
N SER A 169 10.98 -23.16 7.87
CA SER A 169 10.42 -24.15 8.81
C SER A 169 9.85 -23.55 10.11
N GLY A 170 10.00 -22.26 10.34
CA GLY A 170 9.53 -21.57 11.53
C GLY A 170 8.84 -20.25 11.19
N ARG A 171 8.49 -19.47 12.21
CA ARG A 171 7.99 -18.11 12.01
C ARG A 171 9.15 -17.21 11.52
N ARG A 172 8.88 -16.47 10.46
CA ARG A 172 9.80 -15.45 9.94
C ARG A 172 9.05 -14.13 9.82
N THR A 173 9.64 -13.08 10.35
CA THR A 173 9.08 -11.73 10.25
C THR A 173 10.17 -10.77 9.75
N ILE A 174 9.83 -9.98 8.74
CA ILE A 174 10.68 -8.90 8.22
C ILE A 174 9.86 -7.62 8.33
N ARG A 175 10.38 -6.63 9.06
CA ARG A 175 9.74 -5.33 9.25
C ARG A 175 10.60 -4.22 8.68
N VAL A 176 9.96 -3.32 7.94
CA VAL A 176 10.54 -2.07 7.44
C VAL A 176 9.67 -0.93 7.94
N GLU A 177 10.28 0.00 8.66
CA GLU A 177 9.60 1.16 9.22
C GLU A 177 9.89 2.39 8.39
N GLY A 178 8.82 3.07 7.95
CA GLY A 178 8.84 4.43 7.47
C GLY A 178 8.66 5.42 8.62
N GLU A 179 8.45 6.67 8.29
CA GLU A 179 8.13 7.71 9.29
C GLU A 179 6.69 7.60 9.79
N ARG A 180 5.75 7.22 8.90
CA ARG A 180 4.31 7.26 9.11
C ARG A 180 3.63 5.90 9.09
N LEU A 181 4.18 5.00 8.31
CA LEU A 181 3.66 3.64 8.11
C LEU A 181 4.79 2.62 8.28
N ALA A 182 4.45 1.42 8.71
CA ALA A 182 5.36 0.31 8.75
C ALA A 182 4.84 -0.88 7.95
N PHE A 183 5.71 -1.51 7.18
CA PHE A 183 5.48 -2.75 6.44
C PHE A 183 6.03 -3.93 7.23
N THR A 184 5.25 -4.99 7.35
CA THR A 184 5.67 -6.25 7.96
C THR A 184 5.27 -7.43 7.07
N PHE A 185 6.25 -8.19 6.61
CA PHE A 185 6.03 -9.49 5.97
C PHE A 185 6.18 -10.58 7.02
N THR A 186 5.25 -11.54 7.04
CA THR A 186 5.29 -12.66 7.99
C THR A 186 5.03 -13.99 7.28
N GLU A 187 5.87 -14.98 7.56
CA GLU A 187 5.64 -16.40 7.32
C GLU A 187 5.29 -17.07 8.65
N VAL A 188 4.16 -17.77 8.67
CA VAL A 188 3.60 -18.40 9.86
C VAL A 188 3.53 -19.91 9.64
N PRO A 189 4.15 -20.73 10.49
CA PRO A 189 4.05 -22.18 10.37
C PRO A 189 2.62 -22.68 10.64
N PRO A 190 2.25 -23.88 10.16
CA PRO A 190 0.94 -24.45 10.41
C PRO A 190 0.61 -24.53 11.90
N GLY A 191 -0.62 -24.16 12.27
CA GLY A 191 -1.13 -24.21 13.65
C GLY A 191 -0.60 -23.13 14.59
N ASP A 192 0.30 -22.27 14.12
CA ASP A 192 0.86 -21.19 14.94
C ASP A 192 -0.16 -20.05 15.14
N ARG A 193 0.01 -19.30 16.22
CA ARG A 193 -0.95 -18.29 16.69
C ARG A 193 -0.27 -16.96 16.96
N ASP A 194 -0.97 -15.88 16.70
CA ASP A 194 -0.59 -14.53 17.03
C ASP A 194 -1.78 -13.76 17.62
N GLU A 195 -1.62 -13.20 18.80
CA GLU A 195 -2.68 -12.52 19.55
C GLU A 195 -2.21 -11.17 20.07
N ILE A 196 -3.06 -10.15 19.90
CA ILE A 196 -2.89 -8.82 20.46
C ILE A 196 -4.19 -8.41 21.15
N VAL A 197 -4.11 -8.02 22.41
CA VAL A 197 -5.29 -7.64 23.24
C VAL A 197 -5.63 -6.16 23.09
N ASN A 198 -4.68 -5.31 22.83
CA ASN A 198 -4.88 -3.87 22.67
C ASN A 198 -3.89 -3.40 21.62
N ASN A 199 -4.33 -3.42 20.37
CA ASN A 199 -3.45 -3.05 19.26
C ASN A 199 -3.08 -1.56 19.34
N PRO A 200 -1.79 -1.22 19.49
CA PRO A 200 -1.39 0.18 19.65
C PRO A 200 -1.60 1.01 18.39
N HIS A 201 -1.75 0.37 17.23
CA HIS A 201 -1.81 0.98 15.92
C HIS A 201 -3.00 0.46 15.10
N GLU A 202 -3.45 1.22 14.10
CA GLU A 202 -4.30 0.64 13.06
C GLU A 202 -3.47 -0.29 12.18
N GLU A 203 -4.00 -1.47 11.87
CA GLU A 203 -3.35 -2.45 11.02
C GLU A 203 -4.27 -2.96 9.92
N PHE A 204 -3.70 -3.17 8.73
CA PHE A 204 -4.31 -3.93 7.65
C PHE A 204 -3.43 -5.12 7.29
N THR A 205 -3.96 -6.32 7.35
CA THR A 205 -3.27 -7.56 6.99
C THR A 205 -3.86 -8.14 5.71
N TYR A 206 -3.05 -8.29 4.67
CA TYR A 206 -3.40 -8.91 3.40
C TYR A 206 -2.84 -10.32 3.31
N MET A 207 -3.70 -11.28 3.00
CA MET A 207 -3.34 -12.69 2.85
C MET A 207 -2.72 -12.96 1.49
N LEU A 208 -1.47 -13.43 1.48
CA LEU A 208 -0.77 -13.83 0.25
C LEU A 208 -0.99 -15.31 -0.07
N THR A 209 -0.76 -16.19 0.90
CA THR A 209 -0.92 -17.65 0.74
C THR A 209 -1.40 -18.30 2.04
N GLY A 210 -1.97 -19.50 1.92
CA GLY A 210 -2.47 -20.27 3.06
C GLY A 210 -3.83 -19.80 3.57
N ARG A 211 -4.24 -20.30 4.73
CA ARG A 211 -5.51 -19.97 5.39
C ARG A 211 -5.30 -19.74 6.89
N MET A 212 -6.07 -18.82 7.44
CA MET A 212 -6.08 -18.50 8.87
C MET A 212 -7.51 -18.34 9.37
N SER A 213 -7.71 -18.66 10.64
CA SER A 213 -8.87 -18.17 11.38
C SER A 213 -8.49 -16.82 12.01
N ALA A 214 -9.22 -15.77 11.69
CA ALA A 214 -9.01 -14.43 12.21
C ALA A 214 -10.19 -14.02 13.10
N ASN A 215 -9.89 -13.52 14.29
CA ASN A 215 -10.86 -12.89 15.19
C ASN A 215 -10.44 -11.45 15.45
N VAL A 216 -11.33 -10.49 15.23
CA VAL A 216 -11.12 -9.08 15.56
C VAL A 216 -12.30 -8.61 16.41
N ASP A 217 -12.06 -8.17 17.63
CA ASP A 217 -13.07 -7.69 18.58
C ASP A 217 -14.29 -8.62 18.74
N GLY A 218 -14.06 -9.95 18.63
CA GLY A 218 -15.10 -10.97 18.73
C GLY A 218 -15.74 -11.39 17.42
N GLU A 219 -15.53 -10.68 16.31
CA GLU A 219 -15.94 -11.10 14.98
C GLU A 219 -14.93 -12.10 14.40
N THR A 220 -15.36 -13.30 14.03
CA THR A 220 -14.48 -14.38 13.55
C THR A 220 -14.77 -14.73 12.09
N LYS A 221 -13.72 -14.89 11.29
CA LYS A 221 -13.80 -15.32 9.88
C LYS A 221 -12.61 -16.19 9.50
N GLU A 222 -12.88 -17.22 8.69
CA GLU A 222 -11.80 -17.92 7.97
C GLU A 222 -11.38 -17.08 6.77
N ILE A 223 -10.09 -16.79 6.69
CA ILE A 223 -9.49 -15.95 5.67
C ILE A 223 -8.46 -16.72 4.83
N GLY A 224 -8.31 -16.32 3.58
CA GLY A 224 -7.38 -16.89 2.62
C GLY A 224 -6.83 -15.83 1.66
N PRO A 225 -6.11 -16.24 0.60
CA PRO A 225 -5.48 -15.31 -0.34
C PRO A 225 -6.46 -14.27 -0.87
N GLY A 226 -6.05 -12.99 -0.82
CA GLY A 226 -6.86 -11.84 -1.22
C GLY A 226 -7.77 -11.27 -0.14
N ASP A 227 -8.00 -11.98 0.98
CA ASP A 227 -8.72 -11.42 2.12
C ASP A 227 -7.86 -10.40 2.87
N ILE A 228 -8.53 -9.39 3.44
CA ILE A 228 -7.92 -8.31 4.21
C ILE A 228 -8.57 -8.27 5.59
N VAL A 229 -7.75 -8.16 6.62
CA VAL A 229 -8.19 -7.95 8.00
C VAL A 229 -7.78 -6.56 8.44
N GLU A 230 -8.75 -5.74 8.82
CA GLU A 230 -8.54 -4.45 9.47
C GLU A 230 -8.62 -4.64 10.99
N VAL A 231 -7.62 -4.14 11.70
CA VAL A 231 -7.62 -4.07 13.16
C VAL A 231 -7.51 -2.61 13.56
N PRO A 232 -8.56 -2.00 14.11
CA PRO A 232 -8.52 -0.61 14.53
C PRO A 232 -7.53 -0.42 15.70
N ARG A 233 -7.04 0.79 15.86
CA ARG A 233 -6.24 1.14 17.03
C ARG A 233 -7.06 0.88 18.31
N GLY A 234 -6.47 0.19 19.27
CA GLY A 234 -7.12 -0.25 20.51
C GLY A 234 -7.90 -1.57 20.39
N GLY A 235 -8.10 -2.09 19.18
CA GLY A 235 -8.79 -3.35 18.94
C GLY A 235 -8.00 -4.57 19.42
N ALA A 236 -8.69 -5.69 19.63
CA ALA A 236 -8.08 -6.98 19.93
C ALA A 236 -8.12 -7.88 18.69
N ARG A 237 -7.05 -8.62 18.42
CA ARG A 237 -7.03 -9.63 17.36
C ARG A 237 -6.41 -10.94 17.77
N SER A 238 -6.87 -12.02 17.16
CA SER A 238 -6.24 -13.34 17.19
C SER A 238 -6.20 -13.89 15.77
N LEU A 239 -5.01 -14.26 15.30
CA LEU A 239 -4.78 -14.91 14.01
C LEU A 239 -4.23 -16.30 14.26
N VAL A 240 -4.89 -17.35 13.76
CA VAL A 240 -4.49 -18.74 13.94
C VAL A 240 -4.31 -19.39 12.57
N ALA A 241 -3.08 -19.78 12.24
CA ALA A 241 -2.78 -20.45 10.99
C ALA A 241 -3.46 -21.83 10.91
N GLY A 242 -3.98 -22.17 9.73
CA GLY A 242 -4.48 -23.51 9.46
C GLY A 242 -3.38 -24.58 9.60
N ASN A 243 -3.76 -25.82 9.80
CA ASN A 243 -2.82 -26.92 10.05
C ASN A 243 -2.22 -27.55 8.77
N GLU A 244 -2.74 -27.19 7.59
CA GLU A 244 -2.39 -27.87 6.35
C GLU A 244 -1.13 -27.33 5.66
N ALA A 245 -0.93 -26.02 5.73
CA ALA A 245 0.16 -25.35 5.02
C ALA A 245 0.61 -24.07 5.76
N PRO A 246 1.86 -23.66 5.57
CA PRO A 246 2.34 -22.36 6.04
C PRO A 246 1.55 -21.21 5.43
N VAL A 247 1.43 -20.13 6.16
CA VAL A 247 0.74 -18.90 5.75
C VAL A 247 1.74 -17.78 5.51
N ARG A 248 1.50 -17.00 4.46
CA ARG A 248 2.19 -15.73 4.22
C ARG A 248 1.21 -14.59 4.19
N HIS A 249 1.54 -13.53 4.87
CA HIS A 249 0.78 -12.29 4.83
C HIS A 249 1.69 -11.07 4.93
N VAL A 250 1.16 -9.94 4.50
CA VAL A 250 1.76 -8.63 4.73
C VAL A 250 0.83 -7.81 5.61
N THR A 251 1.41 -7.15 6.61
CA THR A 251 0.69 -6.25 7.52
C THR A 251 1.27 -4.85 7.39
N ILE A 252 0.40 -3.86 7.24
CA ILE A 252 0.76 -2.46 7.30
C ILE A 252 0.18 -1.90 8.60
N SER A 253 1.02 -1.19 9.35
CA SER A 253 0.64 -0.55 10.60
C SER A 253 0.83 0.96 10.50
N SER A 254 -0.07 1.74 11.09
CA SER A 254 0.18 3.16 11.35
C SER A 254 1.33 3.31 12.36
N MET A 255 1.98 4.48 12.34
CA MET A 255 3.06 4.79 13.27
C MET A 255 2.67 5.97 14.18
N PRO A 256 3.23 6.08 15.39
CA PRO A 256 2.84 7.12 16.36
C PRO A 256 2.91 8.55 15.82
N PHE A 257 3.86 8.85 14.95
CA PHE A 257 3.94 10.17 14.31
C PHE A 257 2.69 10.48 13.49
N LEU A 258 2.29 9.57 12.61
CA LEU A 258 1.10 9.71 11.78
C LEU A 258 -0.16 9.87 12.61
N GLU A 259 -0.33 9.02 13.61
CA GLU A 259 -1.49 9.02 14.49
C GLU A 259 -1.65 10.36 15.21
N ASN A 260 -0.55 10.91 15.74
CA ASN A 260 -0.55 12.22 16.37
C ASN A 260 -0.90 13.34 15.38
N VAL A 261 -0.40 13.29 14.13
CA VAL A 261 -0.71 14.31 13.11
C VAL A 261 -2.19 14.29 12.72
N ILE A 262 -2.79 13.10 12.60
CA ILE A 262 -4.20 12.97 12.20
C ILE A 262 -5.14 13.29 13.35
N ASP A 263 -4.87 12.80 14.55
CA ASP A 263 -5.71 13.03 15.72
C ASP A 263 -5.76 14.51 16.08
N ASN A 264 -4.64 15.25 15.99
CA ASN A 264 -4.60 16.69 16.23
C ASN A 264 -5.30 17.54 15.15
N LYS A 265 -5.65 16.97 13.97
CA LYS A 265 -6.44 17.68 12.95
C LYS A 265 -7.95 17.57 13.17
N LYS A 266 -8.40 16.68 14.06
CA LYS A 266 -9.81 16.44 14.37
C LYS A 266 -10.33 17.35 15.47
N ASP A 267 -9.42 18.00 16.23
CA ASP A 267 -9.72 19.02 17.26
C ASP A 267 -9.72 20.44 16.63
#